data_81669c7ae63cba80ae75e97cdbb6491f
#
_entry.id   81669c7ae63cba80ae75e97cdbb6491f
#
_cell.length_a   1.000
_cell.length_b   1.000
_cell.length_c   1.000
_cell.angle_alpha   90.00
_cell.angle_beta   90.00
_cell.angle_gamma   90.00
#
_symmetry.space_group_name_H-M   'P 1'
#
loop_
_entity.id
_entity.type
_entity.pdbx_description
1 polymer ?
#
loop_
_entity_poly.entity_id
_entity_poly.type
_entity_poly.pdbx_seq_one_letter_code
_entity_poly.pdbx_strand_id
1 'polypeptide(L)'
;MDQNLNAKRVHNTELGFNTTRMVFIFGNLATLAMITFGDLSGDSLKLALSAIVIIINIASVLSFDTELKQFQAIGQDTNEENSNYAKAGSKNPWGAFRVFCLLICVAAAVTQFMAINA
;
A
#
# COMPACT_ATOMS: atom_id res chain seq x y z
N MET A 1 -11.27 -13.20 23.84
CA MET A 1 -10.69 -11.91 23.52
C MET A 1 -11.74 -10.81 23.69
N ASP A 2 -11.33 -9.67 24.20
CA ASP A 2 -12.20 -8.51 24.39
C ASP A 2 -12.65 -7.96 23.03
N GLN A 3 -13.97 -7.90 22.81
CA GLN A 3 -14.56 -7.39 21.57
C GLN A 3 -14.19 -5.91 21.33
N ASN A 4 -14.09 -5.11 22.41
CA ASN A 4 -13.69 -3.71 22.31
C ASN A 4 -12.24 -3.57 21.82
N LEU A 5 -11.35 -4.44 22.30
CA LEU A 5 -9.96 -4.45 21.86
C LEU A 5 -9.87 -4.81 20.37
N ASN A 6 -10.63 -5.81 19.92
CA ASN A 6 -10.67 -6.18 18.51
C ASN A 6 -11.19 -5.06 17.64
N ALA A 7 -12.26 -4.38 18.06
CA ALA A 7 -12.81 -3.25 17.33
C ALA A 7 -11.78 -2.14 17.16
N LYS A 8 -11.01 -1.84 18.22
CA LYS A 8 -9.93 -0.85 18.16
C LYS A 8 -8.82 -1.27 17.21
N ARG A 9 -8.42 -2.55 17.25
CA ARG A 9 -7.39 -3.08 16.35
C ARG A 9 -7.80 -2.96 14.89
N VAL A 10 -9.03 -3.35 14.57
CA VAL A 10 -9.57 -3.25 13.21
C VAL A 10 -9.59 -1.79 12.78
N HIS A 11 -10.11 -0.90 13.61
CA HIS A 11 -10.18 0.53 13.30
C HIS A 11 -8.80 1.13 13.04
N ASN A 12 -7.83 0.85 13.91
CA ASN A 12 -6.46 1.36 13.75
C ASN A 12 -5.80 0.83 12.49
N THR A 13 -6.00 -0.45 12.18
CA THR A 13 -5.45 -1.06 10.98
C THR A 13 -6.09 -0.49 9.71
N GLU A 14 -7.40 -0.24 9.74
CA GLU A 14 -8.10 0.40 8.62
C GLU A 14 -7.61 1.83 8.38
N LEU A 15 -7.37 2.60 9.45
CA LEU A 15 -6.82 3.95 9.33
C LEU A 15 -5.44 3.92 8.70
N GLY A 16 -4.58 3.01 9.15
CA GLY A 16 -3.24 2.84 8.58
C GLY A 16 -3.29 2.44 7.11
N PHE A 17 -4.13 1.47 6.77
CA PHE A 17 -4.31 1.02 5.39
C PHE A 17 -4.82 2.14 4.49
N ASN A 18 -5.82 2.89 4.94
CA ASN A 18 -6.36 4.00 4.17
C ASN A 18 -5.32 5.11 3.98
N THR A 19 -4.53 5.40 5.01
CA THR A 19 -3.46 6.39 4.93
C THR A 19 -2.41 5.96 3.91
N THR A 20 -1.96 4.71 3.95
CA THR A 20 -0.99 4.16 3.00
C THR A 20 -1.53 4.22 1.57
N ARG A 21 -2.79 3.84 1.39
CA ARG A 21 -3.45 3.88 0.08
C ARG A 21 -3.49 5.31 -0.47
N MET A 22 -3.82 6.29 0.38
CA MET A 22 -3.84 7.70 -0.03
C MET A 22 -2.45 8.20 -0.39
N VAL A 23 -1.44 7.89 0.41
CA VAL A 23 -0.05 8.26 0.12
C VAL A 23 0.40 7.64 -1.20
N PHE A 24 0.10 6.37 -1.43
CA PHE A 24 0.44 5.69 -2.68
C PHE A 24 -0.22 6.35 -3.89
N ILE A 25 -1.53 6.59 -3.82
CA ILE A 25 -2.27 7.17 -4.93
C ILE A 25 -1.83 8.61 -5.21
N PHE A 26 -1.83 9.47 -4.19
CA PHE A 26 -1.49 10.88 -4.38
C PHE A 26 -0.02 11.08 -4.69
N GLY A 27 0.86 10.31 -4.06
CA GLY A 27 2.30 10.36 -4.35
C GLY A 27 2.60 9.99 -5.80
N ASN A 28 2.00 8.91 -6.30
CA ASN A 28 2.20 8.49 -7.69
C ASN A 28 1.53 9.44 -8.68
N LEU A 29 0.35 9.99 -8.35
CA LEU A 29 -0.30 11.01 -9.19
C LEU A 29 0.52 12.29 -9.26
N ALA A 30 1.08 12.75 -8.15
CA ALA A 30 1.93 13.93 -8.13
C ALA A 30 3.20 13.70 -8.97
N THR A 31 3.81 12.53 -8.85
CA THR A 31 4.98 12.16 -9.66
C THR A 31 4.63 12.12 -11.14
N LEU A 32 3.49 11.51 -11.49
CA LEU A 32 3.02 11.44 -12.87
C LEU A 32 2.77 12.84 -13.44
N ALA A 33 2.19 13.74 -12.65
CA ALA A 33 1.97 15.12 -13.06
C ALA A 33 3.31 15.82 -13.33
N MET A 34 4.31 15.61 -12.49
CA MET A 34 5.66 16.18 -12.70
C MET A 34 6.31 15.62 -13.95
N ILE A 35 6.14 14.35 -14.25
CA ILE A 35 6.64 13.72 -15.47
C ILE A 35 5.97 14.32 -16.70
N THR A 36 4.64 14.51 -16.62
CA THR A 36 3.85 14.94 -17.77
C THR A 36 4.01 16.43 -18.07
N PHE A 37 4.04 17.27 -17.03
CA PHE A 37 4.01 18.73 -17.17
C PHE A 37 5.31 19.43 -16.78
N GLY A 38 6.23 18.71 -16.11
CA GLY A 38 7.49 19.28 -15.67
C GLY A 38 8.56 19.24 -16.74
N ASP A 39 9.59 20.08 -16.56
CA ASP A 39 10.79 20.07 -17.39
C ASP A 39 11.81 19.13 -16.77
N LEU A 40 12.02 17.97 -17.40
CA LEU A 40 12.95 16.95 -16.95
C LEU A 40 14.26 16.96 -17.72
N SER A 41 14.69 18.13 -18.22
CA SER A 41 15.92 18.24 -19.00
C SER A 41 17.21 18.11 -18.16
N GLY A 42 17.14 18.34 -16.87
CA GLY A 42 18.30 18.26 -15.98
C GLY A 42 18.52 16.87 -15.39
N ASP A 43 19.75 16.36 -15.42
CA ASP A 43 20.08 15.03 -14.88
C ASP A 43 19.86 14.96 -13.36
N SER A 44 20.14 16.04 -12.63
CA SER A 44 19.93 16.10 -11.19
C SER A 44 18.44 15.99 -10.83
N LEU A 45 17.58 16.62 -11.62
CA LEU A 45 16.12 16.55 -11.40
C LEU A 45 15.60 15.15 -11.70
N LYS A 46 16.06 14.52 -12.77
CA LYS A 46 15.71 13.12 -13.09
C LYS A 46 16.12 12.18 -11.98
N LEU A 47 17.32 12.34 -11.44
CA LEU A 47 17.82 11.52 -10.35
C LEU A 47 16.97 11.70 -9.09
N ALA A 48 16.67 12.94 -8.72
CA ALA A 48 15.85 13.24 -7.56
C ALA A 48 14.44 12.66 -7.69
N LEU A 49 13.81 12.82 -8.84
CA LEU A 49 12.47 12.31 -9.09
C LEU A 49 12.45 10.79 -9.11
N SER A 50 13.46 10.15 -9.70
CA SER A 50 13.58 8.68 -9.68
C SER A 50 13.73 8.16 -8.25
N ALA A 51 14.51 8.83 -7.40
CA ALA A 51 14.67 8.47 -6.01
C ALA A 51 13.34 8.56 -5.24
N ILE A 52 12.60 9.65 -5.46
CA ILE A 52 11.28 9.83 -4.83
C ILE A 52 10.31 8.72 -5.24
N VAL A 53 10.26 8.37 -6.53
CA VAL A 53 9.41 7.28 -7.03
C VAL A 53 9.74 5.97 -6.34
N ILE A 54 11.01 5.63 -6.25
CA ILE A 54 11.47 4.39 -5.63
C ILE A 54 11.11 4.39 -4.14
N ILE A 55 11.39 5.47 -3.43
CA ILE A 55 11.13 5.58 -1.99
C ILE A 55 9.63 5.45 -1.70
N ILE A 56 8.78 6.19 -2.42
CA ILE A 56 7.32 6.16 -2.21
C ILE A 56 6.80 4.73 -2.42
N ASN A 57 7.23 4.07 -3.47
CA ASN A 57 6.70 2.75 -3.81
C ASN A 57 7.24 1.65 -2.87
N ILE A 58 8.50 1.73 -2.45
CA ILE A 58 9.05 0.80 -1.45
C ILE A 58 8.33 0.98 -0.10
N ALA A 59 8.17 2.22 0.35
CA ALA A 59 7.44 2.50 1.59
C ALA A 59 6.00 1.98 1.51
N SER A 60 5.33 2.16 0.38
CA SER A 60 3.97 1.67 0.16
C SER A 60 3.90 0.15 0.22
N VAL A 61 4.84 -0.55 -0.41
CA VAL A 61 4.90 -2.03 -0.36
C VAL A 61 5.01 -2.50 1.08
N LEU A 62 5.96 -1.94 1.83
CA LEU A 62 6.20 -2.35 3.21
C LEU A 62 5.00 -2.08 4.09
N SER A 63 4.36 -0.91 3.93
CA SER A 63 3.18 -0.55 4.71
C SER A 63 1.97 -1.40 4.36
N PHE A 64 1.71 -1.64 3.08
CA PHE A 64 0.60 -2.51 2.66
C PHE A 64 0.81 -3.94 3.18
N ASP A 65 2.01 -4.47 3.08
CA ASP A 65 2.31 -5.82 3.55
C ASP A 65 2.08 -5.95 5.05
N THR A 66 2.56 -4.98 5.82
CA THR A 66 2.38 -4.95 7.28
C THR A 66 0.91 -4.88 7.66
N GLU A 67 0.14 -4.00 7.02
CA GLU A 67 -1.28 -3.80 7.32
C GLU A 67 -2.12 -5.01 6.94
N LEU A 68 -1.83 -5.65 5.80
CA LEU A 68 -2.53 -6.86 5.39
C LEU A 68 -2.21 -8.03 6.33
N LYS A 69 -0.98 -8.13 6.84
CA LYS A 69 -0.65 -9.11 7.88
C LYS A 69 -1.43 -8.86 9.16
N GLN A 70 -1.61 -7.59 9.55
CA GLN A 70 -2.39 -7.23 10.73
C GLN A 70 -3.87 -7.61 10.55
N PHE A 71 -4.46 -7.35 9.38
CA PHE A 71 -5.82 -7.79 9.08
C PHE A 71 -5.95 -9.31 9.14
N GLN A 72 -5.00 -10.02 8.60
CA GLN A 72 -4.98 -11.48 8.65
C GLN A 72 -4.93 -11.99 10.08
N ALA A 73 -4.06 -11.41 10.92
CA ALA A 73 -3.93 -11.78 12.33
C ALA A 73 -5.23 -11.50 13.10
N ILE A 74 -5.86 -10.36 12.87
CA ILE A 74 -7.15 -10.02 13.48
C ILE A 74 -8.22 -11.03 13.07
N GLY A 75 -8.25 -11.40 11.79
CA GLY A 75 -9.18 -12.40 11.29
C GLY A 75 -9.00 -13.76 11.95
N GLN A 76 -7.76 -14.18 12.16
CA GLN A 76 -7.46 -15.43 12.86
C GLN A 76 -7.88 -15.37 14.32
N ASP A 77 -7.62 -14.26 15.03
CA ASP A 77 -7.97 -14.09 16.41
C ASP A 77 -9.49 -14.08 16.62
N THR A 78 -10.24 -13.54 15.67
CA THR A 78 -11.72 -13.45 15.78
C THR A 78 -12.45 -14.66 15.21
N ASN A 79 -11.75 -15.60 14.60
CA ASN A 79 -12.34 -16.77 13.94
C ASN A 79 -13.12 -17.65 14.93
N GLU A 80 -12.79 -17.63 16.22
CA GLU A 80 -13.48 -18.39 17.26
C GLU A 80 -14.84 -17.81 17.61
N GLU A 81 -15.14 -16.57 17.22
CA GLU A 81 -16.39 -15.90 17.56
C GLU A 81 -17.59 -16.35 16.72
N ASN A 82 -17.38 -17.16 15.71
CA ASN A 82 -18.45 -17.71 14.86
C ASN A 82 -19.40 -16.65 14.28
N SER A 83 -18.88 -15.44 14.06
CA SER A 83 -19.64 -14.34 13.44
C SER A 83 -19.52 -14.40 11.92
N ASN A 84 -20.47 -13.75 11.22
CA ASN A 84 -20.37 -13.62 9.77
C ASN A 84 -19.14 -12.84 9.35
N TYR A 85 -18.74 -11.84 10.13
CA TYR A 85 -17.53 -11.06 9.89
C TYR A 85 -16.28 -11.94 10.00
N ALA A 86 -16.17 -12.74 11.06
CA ALA A 86 -15.02 -13.64 11.26
C ALA A 86 -14.95 -14.69 10.13
N LYS A 87 -16.10 -15.26 9.74
CA LYS A 87 -16.15 -16.21 8.64
C LYS A 87 -15.70 -15.59 7.31
N ALA A 88 -16.16 -14.39 7.03
CA ALA A 88 -15.77 -13.66 5.82
C ALA A 88 -14.27 -13.35 5.84
N GLY A 89 -13.73 -12.89 6.97
CA GLY A 89 -12.32 -12.57 7.13
C GLY A 89 -11.42 -13.79 6.95
N SER A 90 -11.82 -14.96 7.47
CA SER A 90 -11.03 -16.18 7.35
C SER A 90 -10.95 -16.73 5.93
N LYS A 91 -11.90 -16.35 5.06
CA LYS A 91 -11.94 -16.79 3.66
C LYS A 91 -11.21 -15.86 2.72
N ASN A 92 -10.82 -14.66 3.17
CA ASN A 92 -10.12 -13.70 2.32
C ASN A 92 -8.73 -14.21 1.93
N PRO A 93 -8.36 -14.10 0.65
CA PRO A 93 -7.04 -14.53 0.18
C PRO A 93 -5.96 -13.48 0.49
N TRP A 94 -5.61 -13.34 1.76
CA TRP A 94 -4.67 -12.31 2.22
C TRP A 94 -3.31 -12.38 1.53
N GLY A 95 -2.83 -13.61 1.29
CA GLY A 95 -1.57 -13.80 0.54
C GLY A 95 -1.65 -13.26 -0.87
N ALA A 96 -2.79 -13.48 -1.56
CA ALA A 96 -3.01 -12.95 -2.90
C ALA A 96 -3.09 -11.42 -2.90
N PHE A 97 -3.74 -10.82 -1.88
CA PHE A 97 -3.79 -9.37 -1.75
C PHE A 97 -2.40 -8.76 -1.53
N ARG A 98 -1.56 -9.41 -0.74
CA ARG A 98 -0.18 -8.95 -0.52
C ARG A 98 0.63 -8.97 -1.81
N VAL A 99 0.53 -10.05 -2.58
CA VAL A 99 1.19 -10.16 -3.88
C VAL A 99 0.66 -9.10 -4.84
N PHE A 100 -0.65 -8.90 -4.86
CA PHE A 100 -1.29 -7.90 -5.72
C PHE A 100 -0.78 -6.48 -5.41
N CYS A 101 -0.71 -6.11 -4.13
CA CYS A 101 -0.18 -4.80 -3.73
C CYS A 101 1.29 -4.65 -4.12
N LEU A 102 2.09 -5.70 -3.96
CA LEU A 102 3.49 -5.70 -4.38
C LEU A 102 3.60 -5.45 -5.88
N LEU A 103 2.81 -6.16 -6.69
CA LEU A 103 2.84 -6.03 -8.14
C LEU A 103 2.42 -4.64 -8.60
N ILE A 104 1.39 -4.06 -7.99
CA ILE A 104 0.95 -2.70 -8.30
C ILE A 104 2.06 -1.69 -8.00
N CYS A 105 2.68 -1.79 -6.83
CA CYS A 105 3.74 -0.86 -6.44
C CYS A 105 4.96 -0.98 -7.35
N VAL A 106 5.37 -2.20 -7.67
CA VAL A 106 6.50 -2.45 -8.59
C VAL A 106 6.18 -1.93 -9.99
N ALA A 107 4.98 -2.18 -10.49
CA ALA A 107 4.57 -1.69 -11.81
C ALA A 107 4.59 -0.15 -11.85
N ALA A 108 4.06 0.50 -10.83
CA ALA A 108 4.08 1.97 -10.74
C ALA A 108 5.50 2.50 -10.72
N ALA A 109 6.38 1.90 -9.91
CA ALA A 109 7.77 2.33 -9.82
C ALA A 109 8.53 2.15 -11.13
N VAL A 110 8.40 0.99 -11.76
CA VAL A 110 9.10 0.67 -13.02
C VAL A 110 8.64 1.58 -14.15
N THR A 111 7.33 1.73 -14.33
CA THR A 111 6.79 2.54 -15.43
C THR A 111 7.16 4.02 -15.27
N GLN A 112 7.10 4.54 -14.06
CA GLN A 112 7.48 5.93 -13.81
C GLN A 112 8.99 6.15 -13.96
N PHE A 113 9.81 5.22 -13.49
CA PHE A 113 11.27 5.28 -13.68
C PHE A 113 11.63 5.29 -15.15
N MET A 114 11.00 4.44 -15.96
CA MET A 114 11.21 4.40 -17.40
C MET A 114 10.79 5.72 -18.05
N ALA A 115 9.65 6.28 -17.64
CA ALA A 115 9.17 7.55 -18.18
C ALA A 115 10.10 8.72 -17.84
N ILE A 116 10.67 8.75 -16.64
CA ILE A 116 11.61 9.80 -16.22
C ILE A 116 12.88 9.76 -17.05
N ASN A 117 13.35 8.56 -17.39
CA ASN A 117 14.64 8.36 -18.06
C ASN A 117 14.52 8.09 -19.57
N ALA A 118 13.35 8.28 -20.11
CA ALA A 118 13.10 8.08 -21.53
C ALA A 118 13.71 9.18 -22.42
#